data_d69beacc5fd580bf49de677559845630
#
_entry.id   d69beacc5fd580bf49de677559845630
#
_cell.length_a   1.000
_cell.length_b   1.000
_cell.length_c   1.000
_cell.angle_alpha   90.00
_cell.angle_beta   90.00
_cell.angle_gamma   90.00
#
_symmetry.space_group_name_H-M   'P 1'
#
loop_
_entity.id
_entity.type
_entity.pdbx_description
1 polymer ?
#
loop_
_entity_poly.entity_id
_entity_poly.type
_entity_poly.pdbx_seq_one_letter_code
_entity_poly.pdbx_strand_id
1 'polypeptide(L)'
;MMPLRFHCPFLPVTSLAVSAVAALLLLAPISSSPVRAQITAQAAQTPAPSDSRVAAPQPFVTTGAASADQSRLPEQKGLTAKAIDKVKQVAKSASDIFSRVPCLPPKGGAKSMGSLPHVAGKLASGQGVVIVAFGSSSTAGYGTSSPEFTYPNRLAAQLRRQYPSADISVVNRGHGGDDAPEMMKRLQTEVIDAHPDLVIWQVGTNAVLRDLDPADTAKLVEEGVARIQAGGADVVLVDPQYSPRVTERAESAGKMVKLLGRVAHLHHIGIFPRFEVMRDWHEKQALPIDSFVIADGLHMNDWGYACFAQLLGDDIIKSVGQLKLGVNVPSNVQTYRPM
;
A
#
# COMPACT_ATOMS: atom_id res chain seq x y z
N MET A 1 -50.36 51.38 22.89
CA MET A 1 -49.57 50.64 21.86
C MET A 1 -50.01 49.22 21.90
N MET A 2 -50.74 48.80 20.85
CA MET A 2 -51.38 47.48 20.73
C MET A 2 -50.37 46.44 20.22
N PRO A 3 -50.44 45.17 20.68
CA PRO A 3 -49.69 44.07 20.06
C PRO A 3 -50.51 43.45 18.92
N LEU A 4 -49.86 43.30 17.74
CA LEU A 4 -50.39 42.58 16.59
C LEU A 4 -50.34 41.06 16.84
N ARG A 5 -51.52 40.43 16.75
CA ARG A 5 -51.66 38.95 16.72
C ARG A 5 -51.59 38.48 15.26
N PHE A 6 -50.65 37.62 14.91
CA PHE A 6 -50.64 36.89 13.68
C PHE A 6 -51.38 35.55 13.86
N HIS A 7 -52.42 35.34 13.06
CA HIS A 7 -53.17 34.07 12.94
C HIS A 7 -52.45 33.17 11.91
N CYS A 8 -52.16 31.94 12.29
CA CYS A 8 -51.79 30.87 11.38
C CYS A 8 -53.06 30.12 10.92
N PRO A 9 -53.31 29.89 9.61
CA PRO A 9 -54.37 29.01 9.18
C PRO A 9 -53.90 27.56 9.08
N PHE A 10 -54.63 26.69 9.75
CA PHE A 10 -54.54 25.23 9.60
C PHE A 10 -55.08 24.80 8.21
N LEU A 11 -54.32 24.00 7.46
CA LEU A 11 -54.79 23.26 6.27
C LEU A 11 -54.99 21.79 6.63
N PRO A 12 -56.04 21.12 6.10
CA PRO A 12 -56.37 19.75 6.48
C PRO A 12 -55.54 18.71 5.75
N VAL A 13 -55.19 17.67 6.47
CA VAL A 13 -54.50 16.45 6.00
C VAL A 13 -55.50 15.61 5.22
N THR A 14 -55.30 15.45 3.91
CA THR A 14 -56.02 14.46 3.08
C THR A 14 -55.32 13.13 3.14
N SER A 15 -56.04 12.15 3.65
CA SER A 15 -55.70 10.73 3.70
C SER A 15 -55.70 10.15 2.27
N LEU A 16 -54.60 9.59 1.80
CA LEU A 16 -54.51 8.81 0.57
C LEU A 16 -54.45 7.32 0.90
N ALA A 17 -55.43 6.61 0.41
CA ALA A 17 -55.64 5.19 0.55
C ALA A 17 -54.55 4.39 -0.18
N VAL A 18 -54.00 3.39 0.52
CA VAL A 18 -53.07 2.39 -0.03
C VAL A 18 -53.89 1.31 -0.71
N SER A 19 -53.79 1.23 -2.04
CA SER A 19 -54.33 0.12 -2.83
C SER A 19 -53.30 -1.00 -2.89
N ALA A 20 -53.59 -2.14 -2.25
CA ALA A 20 -52.83 -3.36 -2.35
C ALA A 20 -53.17 -4.07 -3.69
N VAL A 21 -52.18 -4.18 -4.57
CA VAL A 21 -52.21 -5.05 -5.76
C VAL A 21 -51.56 -6.39 -5.39
N ALA A 22 -52.38 -7.42 -5.28
CA ALA A 22 -51.98 -8.81 -5.15
C ALA A 22 -51.51 -9.34 -6.51
N ALA A 23 -50.23 -9.57 -6.69
CA ALA A 23 -49.68 -10.27 -7.85
C ALA A 23 -49.62 -11.78 -7.57
N LEU A 24 -50.44 -12.53 -8.31
CA LEU A 24 -50.51 -13.98 -8.32
C LEU A 24 -49.30 -14.54 -9.03
N LEU A 25 -48.36 -15.17 -8.32
CA LEU A 25 -47.22 -15.88 -8.90
C LEU A 25 -47.66 -17.31 -9.27
N LEU A 26 -47.76 -17.58 -10.57
CA LEU A 26 -47.88 -18.92 -11.14
C LEU A 26 -46.53 -19.63 -11.04
N LEU A 27 -46.44 -20.65 -10.18
CA LEU A 27 -45.32 -21.59 -10.08
C LEU A 27 -45.40 -22.61 -11.23
N ALA A 28 -44.48 -22.56 -12.19
CA ALA A 28 -44.20 -23.62 -13.13
C ALA A 28 -43.07 -24.51 -12.59
N PRO A 29 -43.14 -25.85 -12.63
CA PRO A 29 -42.10 -26.72 -12.17
C PRO A 29 -40.97 -26.79 -13.22
N ILE A 30 -39.74 -26.41 -12.82
CA ILE A 30 -38.54 -26.61 -13.60
C ILE A 30 -38.04 -28.02 -13.37
N SER A 31 -38.18 -28.88 -14.39
CA SER A 31 -37.59 -30.22 -14.43
C SER A 31 -36.07 -30.11 -14.56
N SER A 32 -35.38 -30.50 -13.52
CA SER A 32 -33.92 -30.65 -13.51
C SER A 32 -33.53 -32.03 -14.06
N SER A 33 -33.03 -32.09 -15.30
CA SER A 33 -32.29 -33.24 -15.79
C SER A 33 -30.83 -33.17 -15.40
N PRO A 34 -30.21 -34.22 -14.83
CA PRO A 34 -28.81 -34.20 -14.53
C PRO A 34 -27.98 -34.45 -15.81
N VAL A 35 -27.22 -33.46 -16.23
CA VAL A 35 -26.13 -33.66 -17.23
C VAL A 35 -24.99 -34.38 -16.54
N ARG A 36 -24.86 -35.67 -16.87
CA ARG A 36 -23.76 -36.53 -16.47
C ARG A 36 -22.52 -36.18 -17.31
N ALA A 37 -21.61 -35.38 -16.78
CA ALA A 37 -20.31 -35.14 -17.38
C ALA A 37 -19.46 -36.41 -17.28
N GLN A 38 -19.18 -37.04 -18.42
CA GLN A 38 -18.16 -38.11 -18.53
C GLN A 38 -16.78 -37.47 -18.41
N ILE A 39 -16.12 -37.73 -17.32
CA ILE A 39 -14.68 -37.44 -17.16
C ILE A 39 -13.94 -38.59 -17.82
N THR A 40 -13.41 -38.36 -19.01
CA THR A 40 -12.39 -39.23 -19.62
C THR A 40 -11.07 -39.02 -18.90
N ALA A 41 -10.70 -39.96 -18.06
CA ALA A 41 -9.38 -40.02 -17.44
C ALA A 41 -8.33 -40.32 -18.49
N GLN A 42 -7.53 -39.33 -18.88
CA GLN A 42 -6.34 -39.55 -19.70
C GLN A 42 -5.18 -39.81 -18.74
N ALA A 43 -4.75 -41.06 -18.68
CA ALA A 43 -3.62 -41.50 -17.88
C ALA A 43 -2.34 -40.83 -18.38
N ALA A 44 -1.75 -39.97 -17.57
CA ALA A 44 -0.39 -39.48 -17.78
C ALA A 44 0.60 -40.63 -17.46
N GLN A 45 1.32 -41.07 -18.43
CA GLN A 45 2.43 -42.03 -18.28
C GLN A 45 3.62 -41.30 -17.65
N THR A 46 3.98 -41.68 -16.45
CA THR A 46 5.22 -41.34 -15.78
C THR A 46 6.37 -42.12 -16.42
N PRO A 47 7.49 -41.51 -16.82
CA PRO A 47 8.69 -42.24 -17.21
C PRO A 47 9.38 -42.84 -15.99
N ALA A 48 9.82 -44.10 -16.12
CA ALA A 48 10.52 -44.83 -15.09
C ALA A 48 11.89 -44.21 -14.75
N PRO A 49 12.37 -44.36 -13.50
CA PRO A 49 13.70 -43.89 -13.13
C PRO A 49 14.79 -44.82 -13.68
N SER A 50 15.78 -44.23 -14.37
CA SER A 50 17.00 -44.92 -14.81
C SER A 50 17.89 -45.19 -13.59
N ASP A 51 18.19 -46.49 -13.39
CA ASP A 51 19.18 -46.99 -12.44
C ASP A 51 20.58 -46.40 -12.74
N SER A 52 21.04 -45.52 -11.85
CA SER A 52 22.46 -45.16 -11.76
C SER A 52 23.08 -45.90 -10.58
N ARG A 53 23.72 -47.00 -10.85
CA ARG A 53 24.54 -47.74 -9.89
C ARG A 53 25.69 -46.85 -9.43
N VAL A 54 25.70 -46.54 -8.13
CA VAL A 54 26.85 -45.93 -7.44
C VAL A 54 27.93 -47.01 -7.30
N ALA A 55 29.10 -46.81 -7.93
CA ALA A 55 30.29 -47.61 -7.75
C ALA A 55 30.98 -47.22 -6.43
N ALA A 56 31.32 -48.23 -5.64
CA ALA A 56 32.05 -48.08 -4.38
C ALA A 56 33.48 -47.57 -4.60
N PRO A 57 34.06 -46.80 -3.64
CA PRO A 57 35.43 -46.33 -3.76
C PRO A 57 36.46 -47.42 -3.50
N GLN A 58 37.44 -47.54 -4.39
CA GLN A 58 38.61 -48.39 -4.27
C GLN A 58 39.69 -47.67 -3.42
N PRO A 59 40.54 -48.41 -2.64
CA PRO A 59 41.54 -47.80 -1.77
C PRO A 59 42.78 -47.34 -2.56
N PHE A 60 43.26 -46.16 -2.23
CA PHE A 60 44.49 -45.59 -2.76
C PHE A 60 45.71 -46.31 -2.21
N VAL A 61 46.55 -46.78 -3.08
CA VAL A 61 47.90 -47.26 -2.80
C VAL A 61 48.89 -46.09 -2.89
N THR A 62 49.57 -45.82 -1.82
CA THR A 62 50.68 -44.86 -1.74
C THR A 62 51.94 -45.46 -2.31
N THR A 63 52.56 -44.86 -3.33
CA THR A 63 54.04 -44.98 -3.59
C THR A 63 54.50 -43.77 -4.40
N GLY A 64 55.61 -43.19 -3.95
CA GLY A 64 56.58 -42.49 -4.77
C GLY A 64 56.68 -40.97 -4.62
N ALA A 65 57.67 -40.53 -3.85
CA ALA A 65 58.18 -39.19 -3.84
C ALA A 65 58.82 -38.80 -5.18
N ALA A 66 58.49 -37.58 -5.66
CA ALA A 66 59.35 -36.86 -6.61
C ALA A 66 59.05 -35.35 -6.55
N SER A 67 60.06 -34.62 -6.14
CA SER A 67 60.51 -33.25 -6.50
C SER A 67 59.50 -32.12 -6.71
N ALA A 68 59.73 -31.09 -5.92
CA ALA A 68 59.19 -29.75 -6.06
C ALA A 68 59.42 -29.12 -7.45
N ASP A 69 58.34 -28.69 -8.08
CA ASP A 69 58.41 -27.56 -9.00
C ASP A 69 57.37 -26.52 -8.56
N GLN A 70 57.87 -25.42 -7.94
CA GLN A 70 57.12 -24.25 -7.57
C GLN A 70 56.97 -23.37 -8.81
N SER A 71 55.90 -23.54 -9.58
CA SER A 71 55.56 -22.52 -10.53
C SER A 71 54.05 -22.48 -10.82
N ARG A 72 53.46 -21.36 -10.36
CA ARG A 72 52.21 -20.74 -10.84
C ARG A 72 50.91 -21.34 -10.35
N LEU A 73 50.51 -20.89 -9.14
CA LEU A 73 49.10 -20.75 -8.81
C LEU A 73 48.51 -19.60 -9.66
N PRO A 74 47.41 -19.81 -10.43
CA PRO A 74 46.72 -18.71 -11.08
C PRO A 74 46.04 -17.84 -10.04
N GLU A 75 46.20 -16.56 -10.21
CA GLU A 75 45.72 -15.48 -9.37
C GLU A 75 44.21 -15.50 -9.10
N GLN A 76 43.81 -16.04 -7.94
CA GLN A 76 42.40 -15.98 -7.45
C GLN A 76 41.97 -14.59 -6.97
N LYS A 77 42.74 -13.53 -7.28
CA LYS A 77 42.48 -12.16 -6.81
C LYS A 77 41.22 -11.52 -7.41
N GLY A 78 40.71 -11.98 -8.57
CA GLY A 78 39.60 -11.33 -9.23
C GLY A 78 38.20 -11.75 -8.70
N LEU A 79 38.08 -12.96 -8.13
CA LEU A 79 36.78 -13.46 -7.64
C LEU A 79 36.46 -12.96 -6.24
N THR A 80 37.45 -12.83 -5.38
CA THR A 80 37.28 -12.33 -4.02
C THR A 80 37.00 -10.83 -3.98
N ALA A 81 37.61 -10.04 -4.85
CA ALA A 81 37.32 -8.60 -4.95
C ALA A 81 35.87 -8.33 -5.41
N LYS A 82 35.43 -9.01 -6.48
CA LYS A 82 34.03 -8.89 -6.95
C LYS A 82 33.00 -9.38 -5.92
N ALA A 83 33.32 -10.45 -5.17
CA ALA A 83 32.46 -10.92 -4.09
C ALA A 83 32.39 -9.93 -2.93
N ILE A 84 33.52 -9.34 -2.54
CA ILE A 84 33.58 -8.31 -1.50
C ILE A 84 32.83 -7.04 -1.93
N ASP A 85 32.99 -6.61 -3.18
CA ASP A 85 32.28 -5.45 -3.71
C ASP A 85 30.75 -5.70 -3.77
N LYS A 86 30.34 -6.89 -4.14
CA LYS A 86 28.92 -7.28 -4.13
C LYS A 86 28.36 -7.31 -2.70
N VAL A 87 29.11 -7.85 -1.73
CA VAL A 87 28.72 -7.83 -0.31
C VAL A 87 28.67 -6.40 0.24
N LYS A 88 29.63 -5.54 -0.11
CA LYS A 88 29.62 -4.11 0.27
C LYS A 88 28.42 -3.39 -0.37
N GLN A 89 28.09 -3.67 -1.63
CA GLN A 89 26.95 -3.09 -2.32
C GLN A 89 25.64 -3.53 -1.67
N VAL A 90 25.47 -4.81 -1.34
CA VAL A 90 24.30 -5.32 -0.61
C VAL A 90 24.20 -4.72 0.78
N ALA A 91 25.30 -4.62 1.51
CA ALA A 91 25.34 -4.00 2.83
C ALA A 91 25.00 -2.51 2.78
N LYS A 92 25.50 -1.79 1.75
CA LYS A 92 25.16 -0.39 1.51
C LYS A 92 23.67 -0.23 1.16
N SER A 93 23.15 -1.05 0.26
CA SER A 93 21.71 -1.04 -0.09
C SER A 93 20.84 -1.31 1.14
N ALA A 94 21.20 -2.28 1.98
CA ALA A 94 20.49 -2.55 3.23
C ALA A 94 20.54 -1.35 4.18
N SER A 95 21.72 -0.72 4.35
CA SER A 95 21.86 0.51 5.15
C SER A 95 20.99 1.64 4.60
N ASP A 96 20.95 1.83 3.27
CA ASP A 96 20.18 2.89 2.62
C ASP A 96 18.67 2.68 2.73
N ILE A 97 18.19 1.42 2.71
CA ILE A 97 16.77 1.08 2.94
C ILE A 97 16.36 1.45 4.37
N PHE A 98 17.25 1.23 5.34
CA PHE A 98 16.97 1.44 6.76
C PHE A 98 17.34 2.85 7.25
N SER A 99 18.14 3.62 6.49
CA SER A 99 18.48 4.99 6.88
C SER A 99 17.31 5.94 6.70
N ARG A 100 17.11 6.83 7.68
CA ARG A 100 16.20 7.95 7.49
C ARG A 100 16.86 8.98 6.57
N VAL A 101 16.15 9.41 5.54
CA VAL A 101 16.59 10.53 4.71
C VAL A 101 16.34 11.87 5.45
N PRO A 102 17.09 12.93 5.16
CA PRO A 102 16.85 14.25 5.72
C PRO A 102 15.57 14.87 5.11
N CYS A 103 14.45 14.40 5.58
CA CYS A 103 13.13 14.68 5.07
C CYS A 103 12.35 15.42 6.14
N LEU A 104 11.95 16.65 5.85
CA LEU A 104 11.19 17.47 6.77
C LEU A 104 9.69 17.32 6.46
N PRO A 105 8.85 17.13 7.49
CA PRO A 105 7.41 17.18 7.31
C PRO A 105 6.99 18.60 6.89
N PRO A 106 5.82 18.76 6.27
CA PRO A 106 5.29 20.07 5.90
C PRO A 106 5.23 21.01 7.11
N LYS A 107 5.56 22.29 6.92
CA LYS A 107 5.42 23.32 7.94
C LYS A 107 3.95 23.47 8.31
N GLY A 108 3.63 23.27 9.58
CA GLY A 108 2.26 23.28 10.11
C GLY A 108 1.75 21.90 10.52
N GLY A 109 2.58 20.87 10.37
CA GLY A 109 2.26 19.47 10.67
C GLY A 109 1.35 18.86 9.60
N ALA A 110 1.51 17.58 9.31
CA ALA A 110 0.48 16.84 8.59
C ALA A 110 -0.81 16.90 9.44
N LYS A 111 -1.94 17.24 8.82
CA LYS A 111 -3.23 17.04 9.45
C LYS A 111 -3.26 15.59 9.91
N SER A 112 -3.71 15.33 11.13
CA SER A 112 -3.78 13.97 11.66
C SER A 112 -4.39 13.05 10.60
N MET A 113 -3.69 11.96 10.26
CA MET A 113 -4.16 10.94 9.33
C MET A 113 -5.47 10.27 9.80
N GLY A 114 -5.98 10.61 10.99
CA GLY A 114 -7.06 9.91 11.66
C GLY A 114 -6.54 8.76 12.52
N SER A 115 -7.45 7.99 13.09
CA SER A 115 -7.10 6.81 13.88
C SER A 115 -7.11 5.56 13.01
N LEU A 116 -6.26 4.58 13.35
CA LEU A 116 -6.19 3.26 12.74
C LEU A 116 -6.51 2.20 13.82
N PRO A 117 -7.79 2.06 14.19
CA PRO A 117 -8.20 1.28 15.36
C PRO A 117 -7.93 -0.22 15.20
N HIS A 118 -8.12 -0.76 14.00
CA HIS A 118 -7.89 -2.18 13.74
C HIS A 118 -6.40 -2.53 13.83
N VAL A 119 -5.54 -1.77 13.16
CA VAL A 119 -4.08 -1.93 13.25
C VAL A 119 -3.59 -1.74 14.67
N ALA A 120 -4.09 -0.71 15.38
CA ALA A 120 -3.70 -0.45 16.76
C ALA A 120 -4.08 -1.59 17.70
N GLY A 121 -5.27 -2.17 17.54
CA GLY A 121 -5.75 -3.33 18.31
C GLY A 121 -4.86 -4.57 18.08
N LYS A 122 -4.53 -4.87 16.83
CA LYS A 122 -3.64 -5.96 16.47
C LYS A 122 -2.23 -5.80 17.06
N LEU A 123 -1.62 -4.65 16.90
CA LEU A 123 -0.29 -4.36 17.45
C LEU A 123 -0.28 -4.40 18.99
N ALA A 124 -1.37 -3.93 19.64
CA ALA A 124 -1.48 -3.98 21.09
C ALA A 124 -1.62 -5.41 21.63
N SER A 125 -2.24 -6.31 20.86
CA SER A 125 -2.40 -7.74 21.22
C SER A 125 -1.25 -8.63 20.75
N GLY A 126 -0.21 -8.06 20.11
CA GLY A 126 0.94 -8.81 19.57
C GLY A 126 0.60 -9.69 18.37
N GLN A 127 -0.51 -9.41 17.70
CA GLN A 127 -0.92 -10.14 16.50
C GLN A 127 -0.18 -9.62 15.25
N GLY A 128 -0.06 -10.47 14.23
CA GLY A 128 0.46 -10.08 12.94
C GLY A 128 -0.42 -9.04 12.24
N VAL A 129 0.19 -8.16 11.44
CA VAL A 129 -0.48 -7.11 10.68
C VAL A 129 -0.19 -7.25 9.21
N VAL A 130 -1.25 -7.36 8.41
CA VAL A 130 -1.18 -7.40 6.94
C VAL A 130 -1.57 -6.04 6.38
N ILE A 131 -0.64 -5.40 5.68
CA ILE A 131 -0.86 -4.12 5.01
C ILE A 131 -0.83 -4.35 3.50
N VAL A 132 -1.87 -3.91 2.80
CA VAL A 132 -1.89 -3.92 1.34
C VAL A 132 -1.65 -2.51 0.82
N ALA A 133 -0.53 -2.32 0.11
CA ALA A 133 -0.25 -1.12 -0.65
C ALA A 133 -0.88 -1.26 -2.05
N PHE A 134 -2.00 -0.59 -2.25
CA PHE A 134 -2.84 -0.66 -3.44
C PHE A 134 -2.70 0.61 -4.27
N GLY A 135 -2.48 0.51 -5.58
CA GLY A 135 -2.31 1.71 -6.39
C GLY A 135 -1.76 1.46 -7.79
N SER A 136 -1.19 2.53 -8.37
CA SER A 136 -0.68 2.53 -9.73
C SER A 136 0.86 2.37 -9.80
N SER A 137 1.49 2.96 -10.81
CA SER A 137 2.95 2.92 -11.03
C SER A 137 3.77 3.45 -9.84
N SER A 138 3.28 4.46 -9.11
CA SER A 138 3.95 4.93 -7.89
C SER A 138 3.99 3.88 -6.79
N THR A 139 2.94 3.06 -6.68
CA THR A 139 2.90 1.94 -5.72
C THR A 139 3.74 0.77 -6.22
N ALA A 140 3.69 0.47 -7.52
CA ALA A 140 4.57 -0.53 -8.13
C ALA A 140 6.06 -0.19 -7.96
N GLY A 141 6.41 1.10 -7.84
CA GLY A 141 7.78 1.58 -7.63
C GLY A 141 8.47 2.05 -8.91
N TYR A 142 7.71 2.49 -9.92
CA TYR A 142 8.32 3.07 -11.10
C TYR A 142 9.16 4.30 -10.74
N GLY A 143 10.38 4.36 -11.25
CA GLY A 143 11.34 5.43 -10.95
C GLY A 143 12.34 5.09 -9.84
N THR A 144 12.17 3.95 -9.12
CA THR A 144 13.18 3.47 -8.19
C THR A 144 14.31 2.74 -8.92
N SER A 145 15.52 2.83 -8.38
CA SER A 145 16.70 2.14 -8.92
C SER A 145 16.72 0.63 -8.57
N SER A 146 15.90 0.20 -7.62
CA SER A 146 15.80 -1.20 -7.16
C SER A 146 14.42 -1.46 -6.53
N PRO A 147 13.88 -2.69 -6.61
CA PRO A 147 12.64 -3.07 -5.95
C PRO A 147 12.60 -2.79 -4.45
N GLU A 148 13.72 -2.90 -3.76
CA GLU A 148 13.85 -2.63 -2.33
C GLU A 148 13.57 -1.17 -1.98
N PHE A 149 13.76 -0.24 -2.92
CA PHE A 149 13.57 1.20 -2.71
C PHE A 149 12.14 1.70 -2.94
N THR A 150 11.23 0.81 -3.31
CA THR A 150 9.80 1.14 -3.40
C THR A 150 9.25 1.58 -2.05
N TYR A 151 8.25 2.48 -2.04
CA TYR A 151 7.69 2.93 -0.75
C TYR A 151 7.09 1.81 0.09
N PRO A 152 6.43 0.76 -0.46
CA PRO A 152 5.91 -0.32 0.37
C PRO A 152 7.01 -1.10 1.11
N ASN A 153 8.15 -1.35 0.46
CA ASN A 153 9.28 -2.04 1.08
C ASN A 153 9.96 -1.18 2.15
N ARG A 154 10.14 0.12 1.88
CA ARG A 154 10.68 1.07 2.87
C ARG A 154 9.76 1.23 4.08
N LEU A 155 8.45 1.29 3.84
CA LEU A 155 7.43 1.34 4.89
C LEU A 155 7.47 0.07 5.75
N ALA A 156 7.54 -1.11 5.12
CA ALA A 156 7.69 -2.38 5.83
C ALA A 156 8.91 -2.38 6.76
N ALA A 157 10.06 -1.92 6.25
CA ALA A 157 11.28 -1.82 7.02
C ALA A 157 11.17 -0.85 8.20
N GLN A 158 10.49 0.28 8.03
CA GLN A 158 10.26 1.27 9.08
C GLN A 158 9.33 0.73 10.17
N LEU A 159 8.19 0.13 9.79
CA LEU A 159 7.21 -0.39 10.74
C LEU A 159 7.74 -1.58 11.53
N ARG A 160 8.47 -2.52 10.88
CA ARG A 160 9.14 -3.64 11.58
C ARG A 160 10.18 -3.16 12.59
N ARG A 161 10.90 -2.08 12.30
CA ARG A 161 11.82 -1.45 13.26
C ARG A 161 11.11 -0.84 14.45
N GLN A 162 9.96 -0.20 14.20
CA GLN A 162 9.15 0.44 15.25
C GLN A 162 8.45 -0.59 16.15
N TYR A 163 8.05 -1.73 15.57
CA TYR A 163 7.29 -2.78 16.24
C TYR A 163 7.99 -4.14 16.07
N PRO A 164 9.19 -4.32 16.69
CA PRO A 164 10.03 -5.50 16.43
C PRO A 164 9.43 -6.83 16.93
N SER A 165 8.43 -6.78 17.81
CA SER A 165 7.69 -7.96 18.30
C SER A 165 6.48 -8.31 17.44
N ALA A 166 6.10 -7.49 16.47
CA ALA A 166 4.95 -7.72 15.61
C ALA A 166 5.40 -8.30 14.25
N ASP A 167 4.69 -9.31 13.76
CA ASP A 167 4.86 -9.79 12.38
C ASP A 167 4.11 -8.85 11.43
N ILE A 168 4.85 -7.97 10.74
CA ILE A 168 4.30 -6.98 9.83
C ILE A 168 4.62 -7.35 8.39
N SER A 169 3.58 -7.62 7.60
CA SER A 169 3.66 -7.87 6.17
C SER A 169 3.11 -6.66 5.40
N VAL A 170 3.87 -6.18 4.40
CA VAL A 170 3.40 -5.16 3.45
C VAL A 170 3.43 -5.75 2.05
N VAL A 171 2.24 -5.92 1.47
CA VAL A 171 2.05 -6.52 0.15
C VAL A 171 1.88 -5.41 -0.88
N ASN A 172 2.75 -5.38 -1.89
CA ASN A 172 2.65 -4.42 -2.98
C ASN A 172 1.65 -4.91 -4.05
N ARG A 173 0.57 -4.16 -4.26
CA ARG A 173 -0.47 -4.34 -5.28
C ARG A 173 -0.55 -3.10 -6.19
N GLY A 174 0.60 -2.60 -6.61
CA GLY A 174 0.71 -1.52 -7.58
C GLY A 174 0.71 -2.05 -9.01
N HIS A 175 -0.18 -1.54 -9.87
CA HIS A 175 -0.20 -1.83 -11.31
C HIS A 175 -0.02 -0.53 -12.10
N GLY A 176 1.01 -0.49 -12.94
CA GLY A 176 1.35 0.70 -13.72
C GLY A 176 0.20 1.15 -14.63
N GLY A 177 -0.15 2.42 -14.58
CA GLY A 177 -1.18 3.01 -15.43
C GLY A 177 -2.61 2.90 -14.92
N ASP A 178 -2.90 2.13 -13.88
CA ASP A 178 -4.26 2.00 -13.33
C ASP A 178 -4.80 3.33 -12.82
N ASP A 179 -6.08 3.57 -13.09
CA ASP A 179 -6.92 4.53 -12.38
C ASP A 179 -8.05 3.82 -11.61
N ALA A 180 -9.01 4.57 -11.07
CA ALA A 180 -10.01 3.98 -10.19
C ALA A 180 -10.85 2.86 -10.85
N PRO A 181 -11.29 2.95 -12.12
CA PRO A 181 -12.02 1.85 -12.78
C PRO A 181 -11.23 0.53 -12.84
N GLU A 182 -9.95 0.56 -13.21
CA GLU A 182 -9.10 -0.64 -13.26
C GLU A 182 -8.86 -1.19 -11.86
N MET A 183 -8.58 -0.31 -10.90
CA MET A 183 -8.39 -0.70 -9.50
C MET A 183 -9.63 -1.39 -8.93
N MET A 184 -10.85 -0.89 -9.22
CA MET A 184 -12.10 -1.50 -8.76
C MET A 184 -12.32 -2.91 -9.30
N LYS A 185 -11.86 -3.24 -10.53
CA LYS A 185 -11.97 -4.59 -11.11
C LYS A 185 -11.19 -5.64 -10.32
N ARG A 186 -10.04 -5.26 -9.73
CA ARG A 186 -9.14 -6.15 -8.98
C ARG A 186 -9.22 -5.96 -7.45
N LEU A 187 -10.07 -5.06 -6.96
CA LEU A 187 -10.21 -4.77 -5.53
C LEU A 187 -10.54 -6.01 -4.70
N GLN A 188 -11.46 -6.86 -5.20
CA GLN A 188 -11.83 -8.09 -4.47
C GLN A 188 -10.65 -9.04 -4.37
N THR A 189 -10.10 -9.44 -5.52
CA THR A 189 -9.13 -10.55 -5.59
C THR A 189 -7.72 -10.19 -5.09
N GLU A 190 -7.33 -8.93 -5.22
CA GLU A 190 -5.97 -8.52 -4.85
C GLU A 190 -5.89 -7.79 -3.51
N VAL A 191 -7.01 -7.27 -3.00
CA VAL A 191 -7.02 -6.51 -1.76
C VAL A 191 -7.87 -7.20 -0.71
N ILE A 192 -9.19 -7.39 -0.95
CA ILE A 192 -10.10 -7.89 0.07
C ILE A 192 -9.81 -9.36 0.42
N ASP A 193 -9.58 -10.21 -0.58
CA ASP A 193 -9.25 -11.63 -0.38
C ASP A 193 -7.89 -11.86 0.31
N ALA A 194 -7.04 -10.84 0.38
CA ALA A 194 -5.81 -10.87 1.17
C ALA A 194 -6.04 -10.65 2.68
N HIS A 195 -7.29 -10.40 3.10
CA HIS A 195 -7.68 -10.11 4.49
C HIS A 195 -6.76 -9.07 5.15
N PRO A 196 -6.63 -7.85 4.57
CA PRO A 196 -5.74 -6.84 5.09
C PRO A 196 -6.26 -6.27 6.43
N ASP A 197 -5.33 -5.82 7.25
CA ASP A 197 -5.62 -5.01 8.44
C ASP A 197 -5.57 -3.51 8.11
N LEU A 198 -4.79 -3.14 7.09
CA LEU A 198 -4.68 -1.79 6.56
C LEU A 198 -4.57 -1.84 5.03
N VAL A 199 -5.35 -1.01 4.37
CA VAL A 199 -5.17 -0.73 2.94
C VAL A 199 -4.66 0.70 2.77
N ILE A 200 -3.48 0.85 2.14
CA ILE A 200 -2.94 2.13 1.69
C ILE A 200 -3.27 2.26 0.21
N TRP A 201 -4.25 3.09 -0.12
CA TRP A 201 -4.76 3.20 -1.50
C TRP A 201 -4.30 4.49 -2.16
N GLN A 202 -3.32 4.38 -3.06
CA GLN A 202 -2.83 5.48 -3.88
C GLN A 202 -3.68 5.58 -5.16
N VAL A 203 -4.35 6.72 -5.38
CA VAL A 203 -5.31 6.88 -6.48
C VAL A 203 -5.39 8.34 -6.97
N GLY A 204 -5.97 8.54 -8.15
CA GLY A 204 -6.35 9.84 -8.70
C GLY A 204 -5.32 10.46 -9.66
N THR A 205 -4.04 10.07 -9.60
CA THR A 205 -3.01 10.63 -10.49
C THR A 205 -3.30 10.37 -11.97
N ASN A 206 -3.59 9.12 -12.33
CA ASN A 206 -3.82 8.76 -13.74
C ASN A 206 -5.11 9.34 -14.29
N ALA A 207 -6.15 9.49 -13.46
CA ALA A 207 -7.37 10.18 -13.83
C ALA A 207 -7.09 11.67 -14.17
N VAL A 208 -6.28 12.35 -13.36
CA VAL A 208 -5.82 13.73 -13.66
C VAL A 208 -5.04 13.80 -14.97
N LEU A 209 -4.10 12.87 -15.19
CA LEU A 209 -3.28 12.84 -16.42
C LEU A 209 -4.07 12.54 -17.68
N ARG A 210 -5.20 11.85 -17.57
CA ARG A 210 -6.11 11.49 -18.66
C ARG A 210 -7.29 12.45 -18.81
N ASP A 211 -7.29 13.53 -18.04
CA ASP A 211 -8.36 14.54 -18.04
C ASP A 211 -9.77 13.93 -17.74
N LEU A 212 -9.81 12.85 -16.92
CA LEU A 212 -11.07 12.25 -16.48
C LEU A 212 -11.74 13.10 -15.39
N ASP A 213 -13.09 13.02 -15.29
CA ASP A 213 -13.77 13.79 -14.25
C ASP A 213 -13.37 13.29 -12.85
N PRO A 214 -12.79 14.17 -12.01
CA PRO A 214 -12.45 13.82 -10.64
C PRO A 214 -13.64 13.36 -9.78
N ALA A 215 -14.88 13.75 -10.14
CA ALA A 215 -16.08 13.33 -9.40
C ALA A 215 -16.38 11.83 -9.62
N ASP A 216 -16.22 11.32 -10.83
CA ASP A 216 -16.39 9.89 -11.13
C ASP A 216 -15.34 9.04 -10.40
N THR A 217 -14.09 9.51 -10.40
CA THR A 217 -13.03 8.86 -9.62
C THR A 217 -13.37 8.83 -8.13
N ALA A 218 -13.81 9.95 -7.55
CA ALA A 218 -14.15 10.03 -6.13
C ALA A 218 -15.30 9.10 -5.76
N LYS A 219 -16.30 8.95 -6.61
CA LYS A 219 -17.43 8.01 -6.42
C LYS A 219 -16.97 6.56 -6.37
N LEU A 220 -16.10 6.15 -7.30
CA LEU A 220 -15.53 4.80 -7.31
C LEU A 220 -14.64 4.54 -6.08
N VAL A 221 -13.87 5.55 -5.65
CA VAL A 221 -13.05 5.46 -4.44
C VAL A 221 -13.94 5.33 -3.21
N GLU A 222 -15.03 6.08 -3.12
CA GLU A 222 -16.01 5.98 -2.02
C GLU A 222 -16.61 4.57 -1.93
N GLU A 223 -17.03 4.00 -3.05
CA GLU A 223 -17.52 2.61 -3.12
C GLU A 223 -16.44 1.61 -2.67
N GLY A 224 -15.23 1.75 -3.18
CA GLY A 224 -14.13 0.86 -2.83
C GLY A 224 -13.75 0.94 -1.34
N VAL A 225 -13.72 2.14 -0.76
CA VAL A 225 -13.50 2.37 0.67
C VAL A 225 -14.55 1.65 1.51
N ALA A 226 -15.84 1.81 1.16
CA ALA A 226 -16.93 1.13 1.87
C ALA A 226 -16.76 -0.40 1.83
N ARG A 227 -16.36 -0.97 0.68
CA ARG A 227 -16.09 -2.41 0.54
C ARG A 227 -14.92 -2.88 1.38
N ILE A 228 -13.82 -2.12 1.43
CA ILE A 228 -12.64 -2.45 2.25
C ILE A 228 -13.00 -2.40 3.74
N GLN A 229 -13.71 -1.35 4.18
CA GLN A 229 -14.16 -1.22 5.57
C GLN A 229 -15.14 -2.32 5.99
N ALA A 230 -16.02 -2.77 5.08
CA ALA A 230 -16.90 -3.91 5.32
C ALA A 230 -16.11 -5.21 5.57
N GLY A 231 -14.89 -5.34 5.04
CA GLY A 231 -13.93 -6.41 5.33
C GLY A 231 -13.19 -6.25 6.67
N GLY A 232 -13.41 -5.14 7.41
CA GLY A 232 -12.81 -4.89 8.73
C GLY A 232 -11.46 -4.18 8.70
N ALA A 233 -10.94 -3.80 7.53
CA ALA A 233 -9.65 -3.15 7.41
C ALA A 233 -9.73 -1.62 7.65
N ASP A 234 -8.68 -1.07 8.25
CA ASP A 234 -8.43 0.37 8.21
C ASP A 234 -8.05 0.81 6.79
N VAL A 235 -8.33 2.07 6.43
CA VAL A 235 -7.99 2.62 5.10
C VAL A 235 -7.23 3.93 5.24
N VAL A 236 -6.19 4.07 4.43
CA VAL A 236 -5.47 5.34 4.22
C VAL A 236 -5.43 5.62 2.72
N LEU A 237 -6.06 6.71 2.29
CA LEU A 237 -5.91 7.20 0.93
C LEU A 237 -4.57 7.93 0.79
N VAL A 238 -3.97 7.83 -0.40
CA VAL A 238 -2.82 8.64 -0.81
C VAL A 238 -3.23 9.40 -2.07
N ASP A 239 -3.32 10.71 -1.98
CA ASP A 239 -3.75 11.58 -3.06
C ASP A 239 -2.68 11.72 -4.18
N PRO A 240 -2.96 12.38 -5.31
CA PRO A 240 -1.99 12.57 -6.39
C PRO A 240 -0.66 13.16 -5.93
N GLN A 241 0.44 12.83 -6.63
CA GLN A 241 1.71 13.51 -6.42
C GLN A 241 1.71 14.93 -7.02
N TYR A 242 2.46 15.84 -6.39
CA TYR A 242 2.86 17.11 -6.98
C TYR A 242 4.08 16.88 -7.88
N SER A 243 3.90 17.04 -9.19
CA SER A 243 4.94 16.84 -10.21
C SER A 243 4.61 17.65 -11.45
N PRO A 244 5.59 17.98 -12.33
CA PRO A 244 5.37 18.80 -13.52
C PRO A 244 4.14 18.37 -14.34
N ARG A 245 4.04 17.09 -14.70
CA ARG A 245 2.90 16.58 -15.51
C ARG A 245 1.54 16.67 -14.83
N VAL A 246 1.50 16.61 -13.50
CA VAL A 246 0.25 16.76 -12.71
C VAL A 246 -0.11 18.24 -12.58
N THR A 247 0.89 19.12 -12.39
CA THR A 247 0.65 20.56 -12.21
C THR A 247 0.28 21.27 -13.51
N GLU A 248 0.61 20.68 -14.68
CA GLU A 248 0.04 21.12 -15.97
C GLU A 248 -1.50 21.07 -15.97
N ARG A 249 -2.11 20.29 -15.09
CA ARG A 249 -3.55 20.11 -14.89
C ARG A 249 -3.98 20.57 -13.51
N ALA A 250 -3.50 21.72 -13.08
CA ALA A 250 -3.63 22.21 -11.70
C ALA A 250 -5.06 22.25 -11.18
N GLU A 251 -6.04 22.63 -12.01
CA GLU A 251 -7.45 22.68 -11.64
C GLU A 251 -7.99 21.28 -11.35
N SER A 252 -7.79 20.33 -12.27
CA SER A 252 -8.22 18.93 -12.13
C SER A 252 -7.53 18.29 -10.92
N ALA A 253 -6.22 18.49 -10.76
CA ALA A 253 -5.46 17.99 -9.61
C ALA A 253 -5.99 18.55 -8.29
N GLY A 254 -6.23 19.86 -8.21
CA GLY A 254 -6.80 20.51 -7.02
C GLY A 254 -8.22 20.03 -6.70
N LYS A 255 -9.06 19.78 -7.73
CA LYS A 255 -10.41 19.19 -7.57
C LYS A 255 -10.30 17.75 -7.06
N MET A 256 -9.40 16.94 -7.62
CA MET A 256 -9.16 15.56 -7.19
C MET A 256 -8.73 15.49 -5.71
N VAL A 257 -7.73 16.26 -5.31
CA VAL A 257 -7.25 16.31 -3.91
C VAL A 257 -8.40 16.66 -2.94
N LYS A 258 -9.21 17.68 -3.29
CA LYS A 258 -10.37 18.08 -2.46
C LYS A 258 -11.42 16.96 -2.35
N LEU A 259 -11.72 16.27 -3.44
CA LEU A 259 -12.72 15.21 -3.46
C LEU A 259 -12.25 13.98 -2.68
N LEU A 260 -11.01 13.54 -2.84
CA LEU A 260 -10.44 12.45 -2.04
C LEU A 260 -10.39 12.80 -0.55
N GLY A 261 -10.06 14.04 -0.21
CA GLY A 261 -10.14 14.53 1.18
C GLY A 261 -11.56 14.51 1.75
N ARG A 262 -12.57 14.76 0.90
CA ARG A 262 -13.98 14.66 1.30
C ARG A 262 -14.40 13.21 1.53
N VAL A 263 -14.01 12.27 0.66
CA VAL A 263 -14.25 10.83 0.85
C VAL A 263 -13.63 10.36 2.17
N ALA A 264 -12.37 10.73 2.42
CA ALA A 264 -11.71 10.38 3.67
C ALA A 264 -12.45 10.90 4.90
N HIS A 265 -12.93 12.14 4.85
CA HIS A 265 -13.70 12.73 5.95
C HIS A 265 -15.04 12.04 6.17
N LEU A 266 -15.80 11.75 5.10
CA LEU A 266 -17.12 11.12 5.17
C LEU A 266 -17.06 9.70 5.72
N HIS A 267 -16.02 8.95 5.35
CA HIS A 267 -15.83 7.57 5.78
C HIS A 267 -14.98 7.41 7.05
N HIS A 268 -14.57 8.52 7.67
CA HIS A 268 -13.70 8.55 8.87
C HIS A 268 -12.41 7.75 8.69
N ILE A 269 -11.83 7.77 7.49
CA ILE A 269 -10.57 7.11 7.15
C ILE A 269 -9.39 8.08 7.08
N GLY A 270 -8.18 7.53 7.05
CA GLY A 270 -6.96 8.30 6.87
C GLY A 270 -6.79 8.83 5.44
N ILE A 271 -6.09 9.96 5.32
CA ILE A 271 -5.55 10.44 4.05
C ILE A 271 -4.15 10.99 4.26
N PHE A 272 -3.19 10.50 3.47
CA PHE A 272 -1.86 11.09 3.39
C PHE A 272 -1.85 12.12 2.26
N PRO A 273 -1.64 13.42 2.58
CA PRO A 273 -1.74 14.51 1.60
C PRO A 273 -0.44 14.64 0.79
N ARG A 274 -0.14 13.64 -0.06
CA ARG A 274 1.10 13.57 -0.82
C ARG A 274 1.31 14.78 -1.72
N PHE A 275 0.24 15.31 -2.32
CA PHE A 275 0.31 16.51 -3.15
C PHE A 275 0.86 17.70 -2.35
N GLU A 276 0.32 17.96 -1.17
CA GLU A 276 0.74 19.05 -0.30
C GLU A 276 2.16 18.86 0.23
N VAL A 277 2.50 17.63 0.60
CA VAL A 277 3.84 17.27 1.09
C VAL A 277 4.89 17.56 0.02
N MET A 278 4.70 17.06 -1.21
CA MET A 278 5.65 17.27 -2.31
C MET A 278 5.69 18.72 -2.79
N ARG A 279 4.55 19.42 -2.75
CA ARG A 279 4.49 20.85 -3.03
C ARG A 279 5.29 21.65 -1.98
N ASP A 280 5.17 21.30 -0.71
CA ASP A 280 5.95 21.94 0.36
C ASP A 280 7.46 21.72 0.18
N TRP A 281 7.90 20.55 -0.25
CA TRP A 281 9.30 20.32 -0.58
C TRP A 281 9.81 21.31 -1.63
N HIS A 282 9.04 21.52 -2.68
CA HIS A 282 9.43 22.42 -3.77
C HIS A 282 9.26 23.91 -3.40
N GLU A 283 8.07 24.31 -2.99
CA GLU A 283 7.72 25.73 -2.85
C GLU A 283 8.22 26.37 -1.56
N LYS A 284 8.24 25.60 -0.43
CA LYS A 284 8.60 26.14 0.88
C LYS A 284 9.99 25.73 1.36
N GLN A 285 10.44 24.53 0.96
CA GLN A 285 11.77 24.05 1.31
C GLN A 285 12.78 24.30 0.18
N ALA A 286 12.33 24.83 -0.95
CA ALA A 286 13.13 25.21 -2.11
C ALA A 286 13.93 24.03 -2.71
N LEU A 287 13.42 22.80 -2.60
CA LEU A 287 14.04 21.65 -3.25
C LEU A 287 13.75 21.69 -4.77
N PRO A 288 14.76 21.56 -5.63
CA PRO A 288 14.56 21.39 -7.06
C PRO A 288 13.71 20.14 -7.34
N ILE A 289 12.86 20.18 -8.34
CA ILE A 289 11.96 19.06 -8.71
C ILE A 289 12.75 17.78 -9.01
N ASP A 290 13.88 17.87 -9.68
CA ASP A 290 14.77 16.76 -10.03
C ASP A 290 15.44 16.10 -8.81
N SER A 291 15.40 16.75 -7.65
CA SER A 291 15.85 16.15 -6.39
C SER A 291 14.93 15.01 -5.92
N PHE A 292 13.67 14.98 -6.34
CA PHE A 292 12.68 13.99 -5.88
C PHE A 292 11.79 13.40 -6.99
N VAL A 293 11.85 13.93 -8.23
CA VAL A 293 11.14 13.43 -9.41
C VAL A 293 12.17 13.07 -10.48
N ILE A 294 11.99 11.94 -11.18
CA ILE A 294 12.84 11.54 -12.30
C ILE A 294 12.55 12.38 -13.56
N ALA A 295 13.39 12.24 -14.58
CA ALA A 295 13.32 13.04 -15.81
C ALA A 295 12.00 12.93 -16.59
N ASP A 296 11.14 11.95 -16.30
CA ASP A 296 9.81 11.83 -16.92
C ASP A 296 8.80 12.90 -16.44
N GLY A 297 9.18 13.70 -15.44
CA GLY A 297 8.35 14.75 -14.86
C GLY A 297 7.11 14.26 -14.11
N LEU A 298 7.08 12.97 -13.72
CA LEU A 298 5.95 12.36 -13.05
C LEU A 298 6.36 11.57 -11.81
N HIS A 299 7.20 10.54 -12.00
CA HIS A 299 7.50 9.57 -10.96
C HIS A 299 8.61 10.05 -10.02
N MET A 300 8.49 9.65 -8.75
CA MET A 300 9.53 9.94 -7.77
C MET A 300 10.79 9.11 -8.04
N ASN A 301 11.96 9.65 -7.65
CA ASN A 301 13.22 8.93 -7.56
C ASN A 301 13.37 8.25 -6.19
N ASP A 302 14.50 7.60 -5.93
CA ASP A 302 14.77 6.89 -4.67
C ASP A 302 14.65 7.77 -3.43
N TRP A 303 15.09 9.05 -3.51
CA TRP A 303 14.96 9.98 -2.41
C TRP A 303 13.48 10.36 -2.16
N GLY A 304 12.75 10.67 -3.24
CA GLY A 304 11.32 11.01 -3.15
C GLY A 304 10.51 9.87 -2.52
N TYR A 305 10.75 8.63 -2.96
CA TYR A 305 10.09 7.45 -2.35
C TYR A 305 10.54 7.20 -0.92
N ALA A 306 11.81 7.44 -0.58
CA ALA A 306 12.30 7.29 0.78
C ALA A 306 11.65 8.30 1.72
N CYS A 307 11.55 9.56 1.30
CA CYS A 307 10.91 10.62 2.06
C CYS A 307 9.40 10.36 2.20
N PHE A 308 8.73 10.01 1.11
CA PHE A 308 7.30 9.65 1.14
C PHE A 308 7.04 8.50 2.13
N ALA A 309 7.77 7.38 2.01
CA ALA A 309 7.61 6.24 2.91
C ALA A 309 7.85 6.60 4.37
N GLN A 310 8.89 7.40 4.64
CA GLN A 310 9.23 7.86 5.99
C GLN A 310 8.10 8.67 6.62
N LEU A 311 7.58 9.68 5.91
CA LEU A 311 6.51 10.52 6.42
C LEU A 311 5.19 9.77 6.57
N LEU A 312 4.84 8.92 5.61
CA LEU A 312 3.67 8.04 5.70
C LEU A 312 3.77 7.09 6.90
N GLY A 313 4.93 6.48 7.12
CA GLY A 313 5.18 5.61 8.25
C GLY A 313 5.13 6.33 9.59
N ASP A 314 5.71 7.55 9.68
CA ASP A 314 5.63 8.39 10.87
C ASP A 314 4.18 8.74 11.23
N ASP A 315 3.33 9.05 10.22
CA ASP A 315 1.91 9.33 10.41
C ASP A 315 1.12 8.08 10.83
N ILE A 316 1.40 6.91 10.27
CA ILE A 316 0.81 5.62 10.71
C ILE A 316 1.17 5.35 12.16
N ILE A 317 2.46 5.44 12.53
CA ILE A 317 2.95 5.22 13.89
C ILE A 317 2.25 6.15 14.88
N LYS A 318 2.12 7.43 14.52
CA LYS A 318 1.41 8.43 15.32
C LYS A 318 -0.07 8.09 15.48
N SER A 319 -0.75 7.67 14.40
CA SER A 319 -2.18 7.34 14.40
C SER A 319 -2.49 6.11 15.25
N VAL A 320 -1.61 5.09 15.20
CA VAL A 320 -1.67 3.91 16.10
C VAL A 320 -1.44 4.30 17.56
N GLY A 321 -0.49 5.20 17.82
CA GLY A 321 -0.15 5.67 19.19
C GLY A 321 -1.25 6.48 19.87
N GLN A 322 -2.08 7.20 19.10
CA GLN A 322 -3.18 8.01 19.66
C GLN A 322 -4.24 7.19 20.39
N LEU A 323 -4.46 5.93 20.00
CA LEU A 323 -5.41 5.04 20.68
C LEU A 323 -4.90 4.53 22.04
N LYS A 324 -3.59 4.47 22.27
CA LYS A 324 -3.02 4.11 23.58
C LYS A 324 -3.27 5.17 24.65
N LEU A 325 -3.53 6.41 24.28
CA LEU A 325 -3.81 7.51 25.21
C LEU A 325 -5.27 7.56 25.69
N GLY A 326 -6.18 6.80 25.06
CA GLY A 326 -7.59 6.69 25.48
C GLY A 326 -7.84 5.60 26.54
N VAL A 327 -6.89 4.74 26.81
CA VAL A 327 -6.96 3.76 27.91
C VAL A 327 -6.27 4.42 29.12
N ASN A 328 -6.98 4.60 30.22
CA ASN A 328 -6.45 5.11 31.48
C ASN A 328 -5.09 4.47 31.82
N VAL A 329 -4.01 5.12 31.42
CA VAL A 329 -2.67 4.81 31.89
C VAL A 329 -2.58 5.39 33.29
N PRO A 330 -2.34 4.62 34.34
CA PRO A 330 -2.09 5.15 35.67
C PRO A 330 -0.95 6.17 35.57
N SER A 331 -1.10 7.32 36.25
CA SER A 331 -0.20 8.49 36.19
C SER A 331 1.23 8.24 36.71
N ASN A 332 1.62 6.99 36.95
CA ASN A 332 2.94 6.59 37.47
C ASN A 332 3.85 5.89 36.43
N VAL A 333 3.48 5.85 35.16
CA VAL A 333 4.38 5.35 34.10
C VAL A 333 5.19 6.54 33.57
N GLN A 334 6.42 6.72 34.06
CA GLN A 334 7.41 7.62 33.49
C GLN A 334 7.75 7.15 32.07
N THR A 335 7.37 7.99 31.08
CA THR A 335 7.80 7.79 29.70
C THR A 335 9.31 8.03 29.61
N TYR A 336 10.06 6.97 29.38
CA TYR A 336 11.48 7.03 29.08
C TYR A 336 11.63 7.77 27.73
N ARG A 337 12.19 8.98 27.74
CA ARG A 337 12.72 9.67 26.56
C ARG A 337 14.14 9.16 26.35
N PRO A 338 14.48 8.46 25.27
CA PRO A 338 15.90 8.29 24.91
C PRO A 338 16.42 9.64 24.42
N MET A 339 17.58 10.02 24.97
CA MET A 339 18.38 11.17 24.51
C MET A 339 18.95 10.90 23.12
#